data_2002c26a548c9770ce8c8f82bb5a820f
#
_entry.id   2002c26a548c9770ce8c8f82bb5a820f
#
_cell.length_a   1.000
_cell.length_b   1.000
_cell.length_c   1.000
_cell.angle_alpha   90.00
_cell.angle_beta   90.00
_cell.angle_gamma   90.00
#
_symmetry.space_group_name_H-M   'P 1'
#
loop_
_entity.id
_entity.type
_entity.pdbx_description
1 polymer ?
#
loop_
_entity_poly.entity_id
_entity_poly.type
_entity_poly.pdbx_seq_one_letter_code
_entity_poly.pdbx_strand_id
1 'polypeptide(L)'
;MSLVVTDTNWAVHEFADADLGDERRTTRLVELAYALGQHPTAALPEACGTGSMLKAAYRFFDNDDIAPQDILQSHVEATYTRLGAVPVVLAVQDTTEINWTRHPATQGLGPLGHTACHGLLVHTT
;
A
#
# COMPACT_ATOMS: atom_id res chain seq x y z
N MET A 1 17.52 4.21 -25.48
CA MET A 1 17.66 5.34 -24.56
C MET A 1 17.03 4.91 -23.24
N SER A 2 17.85 4.48 -22.31
CA SER A 2 17.37 3.99 -20.99
C SER A 2 16.97 5.22 -20.18
N LEU A 3 15.67 5.37 -19.93
CA LEU A 3 15.19 6.26 -18.86
C LEU A 3 15.61 5.61 -17.55
N VAL A 4 16.79 5.94 -17.07
CA VAL A 4 17.11 5.83 -15.65
C VAL A 4 16.20 6.86 -14.99
N VAL A 5 15.01 6.43 -14.57
CA VAL A 5 14.26 7.14 -13.54
C VAL A 5 15.16 7.09 -12.33
N THR A 6 15.97 8.10 -12.12
CA THR A 6 16.57 8.36 -10.83
C THR A 6 15.39 8.53 -9.89
N ASP A 7 15.22 7.55 -9.04
CA ASP A 7 14.14 7.39 -8.08
C ASP A 7 14.13 8.58 -7.11
N THR A 8 13.57 9.67 -7.55
CA THR A 8 13.19 10.76 -6.70
C THR A 8 11.87 10.34 -6.06
N ASN A 9 11.99 9.56 -4.99
CA ASN A 9 10.95 9.22 -4.05
C ASN A 9 9.53 9.13 -4.67
N TRP A 10 9.29 8.06 -5.42
CA TRP A 10 8.00 7.78 -6.06
C TRP A 10 6.83 7.94 -5.07
N ALA A 11 7.06 7.63 -3.78
CA ALA A 11 6.04 7.74 -2.74
C ALA A 11 5.58 9.19 -2.50
N VAL A 12 6.44 10.19 -2.77
CA VAL A 12 6.03 11.60 -2.76
C VAL A 12 5.03 11.86 -3.87
N HIS A 13 5.31 11.38 -5.09
CA HIS A 13 4.41 11.57 -6.23
C HIS A 13 3.06 10.87 -6.07
N GLU A 14 3.01 9.78 -5.31
CA GLU A 14 1.77 9.04 -5.06
C GLU A 14 0.96 9.59 -3.89
N PHE A 15 1.62 10.08 -2.83
CA PHE A 15 0.98 10.27 -1.55
C PHE A 15 1.17 11.64 -0.90
N ALA A 16 1.95 12.55 -1.47
CA ALA A 16 2.18 13.85 -0.84
C ALA A 16 0.91 14.71 -0.74
N ASP A 17 -0.05 14.49 -1.63
CA ASP A 17 -1.32 15.22 -1.67
C ASP A 17 -2.44 14.50 -0.88
N ALA A 18 -2.14 13.40 -0.18
CA ALA A 18 -3.13 12.69 0.62
C ALA A 18 -3.62 13.57 1.78
N ASP A 19 -4.94 13.77 1.85
CA ASP A 19 -5.56 14.48 2.97
C ASP A 19 -5.88 13.50 4.11
N LEU A 20 -4.97 13.42 5.07
CA LEU A 20 -5.14 12.60 6.28
C LEU A 20 -5.48 13.46 7.51
N GLY A 21 -5.93 14.72 7.29
CA GLY A 21 -6.32 15.65 8.33
C GLY A 21 -5.15 16.25 9.14
N ASP A 22 -3.93 15.81 8.94
CA ASP A 22 -2.70 16.32 9.58
C ASP A 22 -1.48 16.04 8.70
N GLU A 23 -0.73 17.07 8.35
CA GLU A 23 0.45 17.00 7.48
C GLU A 23 1.50 15.98 7.98
N ARG A 24 1.61 15.79 9.29
CA ARG A 24 2.52 14.79 9.87
C ARG A 24 2.10 13.36 9.53
N ARG A 25 0.80 13.10 9.35
CA ARG A 25 0.27 11.81 8.91
C ARG A 25 0.61 11.57 7.44
N THR A 26 0.44 12.59 6.61
CA THR A 26 0.80 12.53 5.18
C THR A 26 2.31 12.32 5.00
N THR A 27 3.14 13.05 5.74
CA THR A 27 4.60 12.83 5.76
C THR A 27 4.93 11.39 6.18
N ARG A 28 4.27 10.88 7.22
CA ARG A 28 4.48 9.50 7.67
C ARG A 28 4.05 8.46 6.64
N LEU A 29 2.93 8.71 5.93
CA LEU A 29 2.50 7.84 4.83
C LEU A 29 3.56 7.73 3.75
N VAL A 30 4.12 8.86 3.30
CA VAL A 30 5.18 8.90 2.29
C VAL A 30 6.42 8.11 2.75
N GLU A 31 6.87 8.32 4.00
CA GLU A 31 8.01 7.59 4.56
C GLU A 31 7.78 6.08 4.63
N LEU A 32 6.59 5.66 5.06
CA LEU A 32 6.21 4.25 5.16
C LEU A 32 6.08 3.61 3.78
N ALA A 33 5.41 4.27 2.85
CA ALA A 33 5.27 3.78 1.48
C ALA A 33 6.64 3.57 0.82
N TYR A 34 7.54 4.53 0.99
CA TYR A 34 8.91 4.40 0.47
C TYR A 34 9.66 3.23 1.10
N ALA A 35 9.65 3.11 2.44
CA ALA A 35 10.32 2.02 3.15
C ALA A 35 9.79 0.64 2.74
N LEU A 36 8.47 0.48 2.66
CA LEU A 36 7.84 -0.77 2.22
C LEU A 36 8.15 -1.09 0.75
N GLY A 37 8.16 -0.08 -0.11
CA GLY A 37 8.48 -0.25 -1.52
C GLY A 37 9.95 -0.65 -1.78
N GLN A 38 10.88 -0.25 -0.90
CA GLN A 38 12.28 -0.71 -0.97
C GLN A 38 12.44 -2.19 -0.59
N HIS A 39 11.51 -2.74 0.20
CA HIS A 39 11.57 -4.10 0.73
C HIS A 39 10.22 -4.83 0.54
N PRO A 40 9.75 -5.04 -0.71
CA PRO A 40 8.37 -5.47 -0.99
C PRO A 40 8.02 -6.88 -0.48
N THR A 41 9.01 -7.69 -0.18
CA THR A 41 8.83 -9.05 0.36
C THR A 41 9.14 -9.17 1.85
N ALA A 42 9.61 -8.07 2.47
CA ALA A 42 10.00 -8.06 3.87
C ALA A 42 8.80 -7.90 4.81
N ALA A 43 8.91 -8.43 6.01
CA ALA A 43 7.98 -8.10 7.09
C ALA A 43 8.15 -6.65 7.54
N LEU A 44 7.10 -6.06 8.12
CA LEU A 44 7.11 -4.66 8.56
C LEU A 44 8.32 -4.27 9.43
N PRO A 45 8.77 -5.09 10.42
CA PRO A 45 9.96 -4.77 11.21
C PRO A 45 11.23 -4.65 10.38
N GLU A 46 11.40 -5.50 9.38
CA GLU A 46 12.56 -5.49 8.48
C GLU A 46 12.51 -4.30 7.53
N ALA A 47 11.35 -4.02 6.92
CA ALA A 47 11.16 -2.89 6.01
C ALA A 47 11.39 -1.54 6.72
N CYS A 48 10.97 -1.39 7.97
CA CYS A 48 11.18 -0.18 8.75
C CYS A 48 12.64 0.04 9.18
N GLY A 49 13.44 -1.00 9.31
CA GLY A 49 14.88 -0.95 9.60
C GLY A 49 15.25 -0.45 10.99
N THR A 50 14.50 0.45 11.60
CA THR A 50 14.74 0.99 12.95
C THR A 50 13.55 0.82 13.87
N GLY A 51 13.80 0.69 15.17
CA GLY A 51 12.72 0.56 16.16
C GLY A 51 11.82 1.81 16.26
N SER A 52 12.34 2.99 15.99
CA SER A 52 11.57 4.24 15.97
C SER A 52 10.61 4.28 14.78
N MET A 53 11.06 3.88 13.61
CA MET A 53 10.24 3.80 12.40
C MET A 53 9.16 2.72 12.55
N LEU A 54 9.51 1.55 13.07
CA LEU A 54 8.55 0.47 13.34
C LEU A 54 7.44 0.91 14.31
N LYS A 55 7.82 1.59 15.40
CA LYS A 55 6.84 2.14 16.34
C LYS A 55 5.93 3.19 15.71
N ALA A 56 6.48 4.02 14.83
CA ALA A 56 5.71 5.01 14.09
C ALA A 56 4.76 4.34 13.06
N ALA A 57 5.19 3.25 12.43
CA ALA A 57 4.36 2.46 11.53
C ALA A 57 3.15 1.86 12.25
N TYR A 58 3.35 1.20 13.38
CA TYR A 58 2.24 0.66 14.17
C TYR A 58 1.25 1.74 14.60
N ARG A 59 1.74 2.90 15.07
CA ARG A 59 0.87 4.03 15.43
C ARG A 59 0.10 4.61 14.24
N PHE A 60 0.69 4.56 13.06
CA PHE A 60 0.03 5.01 11.83
C PHE A 60 -1.11 4.06 11.44
N PHE A 61 -0.85 2.75 11.44
CA PHE A 61 -1.86 1.74 11.07
C PHE A 61 -2.94 1.54 12.12
N ASP A 62 -2.66 1.87 13.38
CA ASP A 62 -3.61 1.76 14.52
C ASP A 62 -4.34 3.09 14.79
N ASN A 63 -4.30 4.02 13.85
CA ASN A 63 -4.90 5.33 14.02
C ASN A 63 -6.29 5.38 13.36
N ASP A 64 -7.33 5.43 14.18
CA ASP A 64 -8.74 5.48 13.74
C ASP A 64 -9.10 6.73 12.92
N ASP A 65 -8.28 7.79 13.00
CA ASP A 65 -8.48 9.00 12.19
C ASP A 65 -7.94 8.86 10.76
N ILE A 66 -7.30 7.76 10.41
CA ILE A 66 -6.74 7.50 9.08
C ILE A 66 -7.62 6.47 8.38
N ALA A 67 -8.45 6.93 7.45
CA ALA A 67 -9.25 6.03 6.66
C ALA A 67 -8.42 5.45 5.48
N PRO A 68 -8.47 4.13 5.24
CA PRO A 68 -7.79 3.54 4.07
C PRO A 68 -8.21 4.16 2.74
N GLN A 69 -9.43 4.65 2.65
CA GLN A 69 -9.98 5.31 1.47
C GLN A 69 -9.26 6.61 1.13
N ASP A 70 -8.81 7.38 2.14
CA ASP A 70 -8.11 8.65 1.92
C ASP A 70 -6.71 8.40 1.34
N ILE A 71 -6.06 7.31 1.77
CA ILE A 71 -4.79 6.85 1.19
C ILE A 71 -5.01 6.40 -0.27
N LEU A 72 -6.02 5.58 -0.51
CA LEU A 72 -6.35 5.07 -1.84
C LEU A 72 -6.72 6.20 -2.80
N GLN A 73 -7.46 7.21 -2.32
CA GLN A 73 -7.87 8.35 -3.14
C GLN A 73 -6.67 9.10 -3.73
N SER A 74 -5.64 9.37 -2.93
CA SER A 74 -4.41 10.01 -3.42
C SER A 74 -3.73 9.21 -4.54
N HIS A 75 -3.62 7.88 -4.36
CA HIS A 75 -3.08 6.98 -5.39
C HIS A 75 -3.93 6.99 -6.67
N VAL A 76 -5.25 6.98 -6.54
CA VAL A 76 -6.18 7.05 -7.68
C VAL A 76 -6.00 8.34 -8.46
N GLU A 77 -5.91 9.49 -7.79
CA GLU A 77 -5.70 10.80 -8.42
C GLU A 77 -4.36 10.89 -9.14
N ALA A 78 -3.28 10.41 -8.51
CA ALA A 78 -1.96 10.31 -9.14
C ALA A 78 -2.01 9.40 -10.38
N THR A 79 -2.76 8.31 -10.32
CA THR A 79 -2.98 7.40 -11.45
C THR A 79 -3.72 8.09 -12.59
N TYR A 80 -4.82 8.77 -12.33
CA TYR A 80 -5.55 9.53 -13.35
C TYR A 80 -4.69 10.60 -14.01
N THR A 81 -3.84 11.27 -13.26
CA THR A 81 -2.89 12.24 -13.80
C THR A 81 -1.94 11.59 -14.81
N ARG A 82 -1.42 10.40 -14.51
CA ARG A 82 -0.57 9.64 -15.44
C ARG A 82 -1.34 9.16 -16.67
N LEU A 83 -2.59 8.71 -16.50
CA LEU A 83 -3.43 8.25 -17.59
C LEU A 83 -3.72 9.35 -18.62
N GLY A 84 -3.90 10.59 -18.18
CA GLY A 84 -4.12 11.72 -19.07
C GLY A 84 -2.94 12.06 -20.00
N ALA A 85 -1.76 11.53 -19.74
CA ALA A 85 -0.53 11.81 -20.48
C ALA A 85 -0.24 10.78 -21.60
N VAL A 86 -1.02 9.69 -21.71
CA VAL A 86 -0.75 8.58 -22.64
C VAL A 86 -1.95 8.28 -23.55
N PRO A 87 -1.73 7.94 -24.84
CA PRO A 87 -2.82 7.69 -25.78
C PRO A 87 -3.46 6.30 -25.62
N VAL A 88 -2.81 5.36 -24.95
CA VAL A 88 -3.26 3.99 -24.75
C VAL A 88 -2.97 3.57 -23.33
N VAL A 89 -4.00 3.04 -22.66
CA VAL A 89 -3.90 2.50 -21.30
C VAL A 89 -4.27 1.03 -21.31
N LEU A 90 -3.45 0.21 -20.68
CA LEU A 90 -3.74 -1.20 -20.45
C LEU A 90 -4.25 -1.38 -19.03
N ALA A 91 -5.53 -1.75 -18.89
CA ALA A 91 -6.13 -2.10 -17.61
C ALA A 91 -5.86 -3.60 -17.33
N VAL A 92 -4.71 -3.87 -16.74
CA VAL A 92 -4.32 -5.23 -16.35
C VAL A 92 -5.06 -5.62 -15.08
N GLN A 93 -5.71 -6.78 -15.10
CA GLN A 93 -6.47 -7.30 -13.96
C GLN A 93 -5.87 -8.61 -13.48
N ASP A 94 -5.75 -8.75 -12.17
CA ASP A 94 -5.31 -9.99 -11.55
C ASP A 94 -6.02 -10.24 -10.22
N THR A 95 -6.11 -11.52 -9.84
CA THR A 95 -6.69 -11.93 -8.57
C THR A 95 -5.62 -12.61 -7.73
N THR A 96 -5.34 -12.03 -6.57
CA THR A 96 -4.37 -12.57 -5.60
C THR A 96 -5.10 -13.22 -4.43
N GLU A 97 -4.68 -14.42 -4.06
CA GLU A 97 -5.13 -15.09 -2.84
C GLU A 97 -4.26 -14.65 -1.65
N ILE A 98 -4.90 -14.12 -0.61
CA ILE A 98 -4.22 -13.83 0.65
C ILE A 98 -4.64 -14.87 1.68
N ASN A 99 -3.72 -15.75 2.05
CA ASN A 99 -3.96 -16.89 2.91
C ASN A 99 -3.71 -16.54 4.39
N TRP A 100 -4.77 -16.57 5.18
CA TRP A 100 -4.74 -16.33 6.63
C TRP A 100 -5.05 -17.58 7.47
N THR A 101 -4.94 -18.77 6.91
CA THR A 101 -5.24 -20.04 7.61
C THR A 101 -4.51 -20.18 8.95
N ARG A 102 -3.32 -19.60 9.08
CA ARG A 102 -2.53 -19.64 10.32
C ARG A 102 -2.94 -18.59 11.36
N HIS A 103 -3.96 -17.79 11.06
CA HIS A 103 -4.47 -16.73 11.95
C HIS A 103 -5.94 -16.99 12.32
N PRO A 104 -6.22 -18.02 13.14
CA PRO A 104 -7.59 -18.50 13.41
C PRO A 104 -8.47 -17.48 14.14
N ALA A 105 -7.86 -16.46 14.76
CA ALA A 105 -8.61 -15.40 15.42
C ALA A 105 -9.19 -14.36 14.45
N THR A 106 -8.74 -14.36 13.19
CA THR A 106 -9.24 -13.42 12.18
C THR A 106 -10.63 -13.85 11.71
N GLN A 107 -11.59 -12.95 11.85
CA GLN A 107 -12.98 -13.18 11.44
C GLN A 107 -13.24 -12.64 10.02
N GLY A 108 -14.35 -13.11 9.41
CA GLY A 108 -14.79 -12.64 8.09
C GLY A 108 -14.03 -13.26 6.91
N LEU A 109 -13.18 -14.26 7.15
CA LEU A 109 -12.46 -14.97 6.11
C LEU A 109 -13.33 -16.06 5.47
N GLY A 110 -13.19 -16.23 4.14
CA GLY A 110 -13.82 -17.31 3.39
C GLY A 110 -12.84 -18.43 3.02
N PRO A 111 -13.35 -19.55 2.46
CA PRO A 111 -12.51 -20.59 1.93
C PRO A 111 -11.78 -20.08 0.67
N LEU A 112 -10.50 -20.37 0.56
CA LEU A 112 -9.74 -20.25 -0.68
C LEU A 112 -9.90 -21.52 -1.53
N GLY A 113 -9.44 -21.51 -2.76
CA GLY A 113 -9.62 -22.60 -3.72
C GLY A 113 -9.19 -24.02 -3.25
N HIS A 114 -8.52 -24.12 -2.11
CA HIS A 114 -8.21 -25.37 -1.42
C HIS A 114 -9.01 -25.50 -0.14
N THR A 115 -9.61 -26.63 0.09
CA THR A 115 -10.61 -26.91 1.15
C THR A 115 -10.14 -26.69 2.58
N ALA A 116 -8.85 -26.56 2.82
CA ALA A 116 -8.28 -26.35 4.16
C ALA A 116 -7.75 -24.92 4.37
N CYS A 117 -7.84 -24.04 3.37
CA CYS A 117 -7.31 -22.69 3.43
C CYS A 117 -8.41 -21.63 3.55
N HIS A 118 -8.18 -20.66 4.42
CA HIS A 118 -9.09 -19.53 4.63
C HIS A 118 -8.35 -18.20 4.41
N GLY A 119 -9.02 -17.26 3.78
CA GLY A 119 -8.41 -15.98 3.46
C GLY A 119 -9.32 -15.05 2.68
N LEU A 120 -8.72 -14.21 1.86
CA LEU A 120 -9.37 -13.24 0.99
C LEU A 120 -8.88 -13.40 -0.44
N LEU A 121 -9.76 -13.12 -1.37
CA LEU A 121 -9.43 -12.90 -2.78
C LEU A 121 -9.38 -11.38 -3.00
N VAL A 122 -8.24 -10.88 -3.45
CA VAL A 122 -8.06 -9.47 -3.80
C VAL A 122 -7.94 -9.37 -5.31
N HIS A 123 -8.95 -8.74 -5.92
CA HIS A 123 -8.96 -8.46 -7.35
C HIS A 123 -8.65 -6.99 -7.57
N THR A 124 -7.59 -6.71 -8.31
CA THR A 124 -7.14 -5.34 -8.61
C THR A 124 -7.08 -5.09 -10.11
N THR A 125 -7.27 -3.84 -10.46
CA THR A 125 -7.13 -3.34 -11.83
C THR A 125 -6.14 -2.21 -11.84
#